data_5043ad6aa07475569e1fc1e4eaae713e
#
_entry.id   5043ad6aa07475569e1fc1e4eaae713e
#
_cell.length_a   1.000
_cell.length_b   1.000
_cell.length_c   1.000
_cell.angle_alpha   90.00
_cell.angle_beta   90.00
_cell.angle_gamma   90.00
#
_symmetry.space_group_name_H-M   'P 1'
#
loop_
_entity.id
_entity.type
_entity.pdbx_description
1 polymer ?
#
loop_
_entity_poly.entity_id
_entity_poly.type
_entity_poly.pdbx_seq_one_letter_code
_entity_poly.pdbx_strand_id
1 'polypeptide(L)'
;MLNLNSVMIGTKQPVELAAFYEKVLEKPAEMNDPENGFWGWQVGSTFMGILDHSEMGGKTKDPGRVMINFETPQVKEEFERIKALGATVIKEPYDMGGGFIATLADPDGNYFQLMTPLG
;
A
#
# COMPACT_ATOMS: atom_id res chain seq x y z
N MET A 1 3.33 -11.20 -25.22
CA MET A 1 3.99 -10.39 -24.17
C MET A 1 3.01 -10.06 -23.06
N LEU A 2 3.45 -10.12 -21.81
CA LEU A 2 2.61 -9.80 -20.69
C LEU A 2 2.90 -8.38 -20.19
N ASN A 3 1.86 -7.73 -19.68
CA ASN A 3 1.96 -6.39 -19.12
C ASN A 3 1.36 -6.41 -17.72
N LEU A 4 2.09 -5.90 -16.74
CA LEU A 4 1.56 -5.81 -15.39
C LEU A 4 0.57 -4.65 -15.32
N ASN A 5 -0.71 -4.99 -15.31
CA ASN A 5 -1.79 -4.00 -15.35
C ASN A 5 -2.14 -3.45 -13.97
N SER A 6 -2.24 -4.33 -12.98
CA SER A 6 -2.76 -3.93 -11.69
C SER A 6 -2.35 -4.87 -10.57
N VAL A 7 -2.51 -4.39 -9.35
CA VAL A 7 -2.34 -5.18 -8.13
C VAL A 7 -3.64 -5.09 -7.35
N MET A 8 -4.14 -6.23 -6.87
CA MET A 8 -5.39 -6.29 -6.11
C MET A 8 -5.12 -6.81 -4.71
N ILE A 9 -5.72 -6.19 -3.70
CA ILE A 9 -5.66 -6.65 -2.32
C ILE A 9 -7.04 -7.10 -1.88
N GLY A 10 -7.16 -8.38 -1.55
CA GLY A 10 -8.41 -8.93 -1.01
C GLY A 10 -8.45 -8.76 0.50
N THR A 11 -9.61 -8.38 1.05
CA THR A 11 -9.74 -8.10 2.48
C THR A 11 -11.17 -8.34 2.95
N LYS A 12 -11.32 -8.62 4.24
CA LYS A 12 -12.64 -8.67 4.89
C LYS A 12 -13.07 -7.31 5.41
N GLN A 13 -12.17 -6.33 5.42
CA GLN A 13 -12.49 -4.99 5.90
C GLN A 13 -12.15 -3.94 4.83
N PRO A 14 -12.84 -4.01 3.68
CA PRO A 14 -12.51 -3.16 2.55
C PRO A 14 -12.68 -1.67 2.83
N VAL A 15 -13.66 -1.28 3.64
CA VAL A 15 -13.88 0.13 3.97
C VAL A 15 -12.69 0.68 4.75
N GLU A 16 -12.23 -0.04 5.75
CA GLU A 16 -11.10 0.37 6.58
C GLU A 16 -9.80 0.39 5.79
N LEU A 17 -9.59 -0.63 4.96
CA LEU A 17 -8.36 -0.70 4.17
C LEU A 17 -8.35 0.39 3.10
N ALA A 18 -9.49 0.63 2.45
CA ALA A 18 -9.61 1.70 1.47
C ALA A 18 -9.37 3.07 2.10
N ALA A 19 -9.91 3.31 3.29
CA ALA A 19 -9.70 4.56 4.00
C ALA A 19 -8.22 4.77 4.35
N PHE A 20 -7.53 3.70 4.73
CA PHE A 20 -6.10 3.77 5.02
C PHE A 20 -5.31 4.19 3.77
N TYR A 21 -5.53 3.49 2.65
CA TYR A 21 -4.78 3.79 1.43
C TYR A 21 -5.17 5.13 0.80
N GLU A 22 -6.40 5.58 1.00
CA GLU A 22 -6.78 6.94 0.58
C GLU A 22 -5.90 7.98 1.26
N LYS A 23 -5.60 7.77 2.54
CA LYS A 23 -4.73 8.68 3.29
C LYS A 23 -3.27 8.51 2.90
N VAL A 24 -2.82 7.28 2.68
CA VAL A 24 -1.45 7.02 2.22
C VAL A 24 -1.19 7.68 0.87
N LEU A 25 -2.12 7.50 -0.06
CA LEU A 25 -1.99 8.01 -1.44
C LEU A 25 -2.40 9.47 -1.57
N GLU A 26 -3.01 10.03 -0.53
CA GLU A 26 -3.45 11.43 -0.49
C GLU A 26 -4.45 11.77 -1.59
N LYS A 27 -5.28 10.82 -1.96
CA LYS A 27 -6.37 11.07 -2.91
C LYS A 27 -7.47 10.03 -2.76
N PRO A 28 -8.72 10.41 -3.04
CA PRO A 28 -9.82 9.45 -3.00
C PRO A 28 -9.69 8.43 -4.14
N ALA A 29 -10.28 7.27 -3.95
CA ALA A 29 -10.30 6.25 -4.98
C ALA A 29 -11.02 6.76 -6.22
N GLU A 30 -10.39 6.60 -7.38
CA GLU A 30 -11.00 7.00 -8.66
C GLU A 30 -12.15 6.06 -9.02
N MET A 31 -12.02 4.78 -8.66
CA MET A 31 -13.13 3.83 -8.73
C MET A 31 -13.60 3.57 -7.31
N ASN A 32 -14.85 3.88 -7.04
CA ASN A 32 -15.45 3.78 -5.72
C ASN A 32 -16.82 3.11 -5.87
N ASP A 33 -16.86 1.81 -5.61
CA ASP A 33 -18.06 1.00 -5.79
C ASP A 33 -18.36 0.19 -4.53
N PRO A 34 -18.92 0.83 -3.49
CA PRO A 34 -19.19 0.13 -2.23
C PRO A 34 -20.22 -0.98 -2.37
N GLU A 35 -21.12 -0.91 -3.34
CA GLU A 35 -22.12 -1.95 -3.58
C GLU A 35 -21.43 -3.26 -3.96
N ASN A 36 -20.40 -3.20 -4.79
CA ASN A 36 -19.65 -4.37 -5.22
C ASN A 36 -18.37 -4.58 -4.41
N GLY A 37 -18.15 -3.76 -3.38
CA GLY A 37 -16.99 -3.93 -2.49
C GLY A 37 -15.65 -3.67 -3.17
N PHE A 38 -15.60 -2.66 -4.03
CA PHE A 38 -14.40 -2.37 -4.82
C PHE A 38 -13.99 -0.91 -4.74
N TRP A 39 -12.71 -0.69 -4.53
CA TRP A 39 -12.09 0.65 -4.58
C TRP A 39 -10.80 0.55 -5.36
N GLY A 40 -10.46 1.56 -6.12
CA GLY A 40 -9.24 1.52 -6.92
C GLY A 40 -8.66 2.88 -7.22
N TRP A 41 -7.35 2.92 -7.35
CA TRP A 41 -6.56 4.11 -7.63
C TRP A 41 -5.60 3.85 -8.77
N GLN A 42 -5.42 4.86 -9.62
CA GLN A 42 -4.30 4.87 -10.54
C GLN A 42 -3.12 5.44 -9.76
N VAL A 43 -2.10 4.63 -9.56
CA VAL A 43 -0.90 5.02 -8.79
C VAL A 43 0.29 4.97 -9.75
N GLY A 44 0.72 6.13 -10.22
CA GLY A 44 1.70 6.19 -11.28
C GLY A 44 1.19 5.44 -12.52
N SER A 45 1.92 4.47 -12.99
CA SER A 45 1.57 3.68 -14.17
C SER A 45 0.81 2.38 -13.84
N THR A 46 0.56 2.11 -12.57
CA THR A 46 -0.07 0.86 -12.13
C THR A 46 -1.38 1.15 -11.43
N PHE A 47 -2.39 0.32 -11.66
CA PHE A 47 -3.67 0.42 -10.96
C PHE A 47 -3.64 -0.43 -9.70
N MET A 48 -4.05 0.14 -8.57
CA MET A 48 -4.13 -0.56 -7.30
C MET A 48 -5.58 -0.66 -6.88
N GLY A 49 -6.05 -1.87 -6.63
CA GLY A 49 -7.44 -2.13 -6.23
C GLY A 49 -7.56 -2.80 -4.89
N ILE A 50 -8.66 -2.52 -4.21
CA ILE A 50 -9.04 -3.19 -2.96
C ILE A 50 -10.39 -3.83 -3.18
N LEU A 51 -10.51 -5.10 -2.81
CA LEU A 51 -11.66 -5.94 -3.10
C LEU A 51 -12.16 -6.63 -1.84
N ASP A 52 -13.47 -6.56 -1.60
CA ASP A 52 -14.10 -7.33 -0.53
C ASP A 52 -13.99 -8.82 -0.85
N HIS A 53 -13.29 -9.56 0.01
CA HIS A 53 -13.08 -10.99 -0.18
C HIS A 53 -13.40 -11.72 1.13
N SER A 54 -14.54 -12.37 1.17
CA SER A 54 -15.05 -13.00 2.39
C SER A 54 -14.16 -14.09 2.98
N GLU A 55 -13.28 -14.67 2.18
CA GLU A 55 -12.37 -15.73 2.63
C GLU A 55 -11.04 -15.21 3.16
N MET A 56 -10.77 -13.92 2.98
CA MET A 56 -9.52 -13.30 3.44
C MET A 56 -9.69 -12.75 4.84
N GLY A 57 -9.49 -13.57 5.84
CA GLY A 57 -9.65 -13.17 7.23
C GLY A 57 -8.34 -12.93 7.95
N GLY A 58 -8.36 -11.96 8.87
CA GLY A 58 -7.24 -11.71 9.76
C GLY A 58 -6.04 -11.09 9.07
N LYS A 59 -4.90 -11.23 9.71
CA LYS A 59 -3.64 -10.69 9.22
C LYS A 59 -2.95 -11.68 8.31
N THR A 60 -2.19 -11.16 7.35
CA THR A 60 -1.36 -11.98 6.48
C THR A 60 -0.33 -12.77 7.29
N LYS A 61 -0.17 -14.04 6.95
CA LYS A 61 0.78 -14.93 7.64
C LYS A 61 2.24 -14.62 7.29
N ASP A 62 2.49 -14.37 6.01
CA ASP A 62 3.85 -14.09 5.51
C ASP A 62 3.85 -12.76 4.76
N PRO A 63 3.73 -11.64 5.48
CA PRO A 63 3.48 -10.34 4.86
C PRO A 63 4.62 -9.81 3.99
N GLY A 64 5.82 -10.33 4.16
CA GLY A 64 6.96 -9.94 3.34
C GLY A 64 7.09 -10.71 2.03
N ARG A 65 6.21 -11.70 1.78
CA ARG A 65 6.30 -12.51 0.56
C ARG A 65 6.02 -11.70 -0.69
N VAL A 66 5.03 -10.80 -0.63
CA VAL A 66 4.72 -9.88 -1.71
C VAL A 66 4.59 -8.50 -1.09
N MET A 67 5.38 -7.56 -1.55
CA MET A 67 5.39 -6.20 -1.01
C MET A 67 5.12 -5.20 -2.12
N ILE A 68 4.31 -4.19 -1.81
CA ILE A 68 4.03 -3.10 -2.73
C ILE A 68 5.05 -1.99 -2.43
N ASN A 69 5.73 -1.51 -3.46
CA ASN A 69 6.71 -0.45 -3.31
C ASN A 69 6.18 0.84 -3.92
N PHE A 70 6.11 1.88 -3.09
CA PHE A 70 5.80 3.23 -3.55
C PHE A 70 7.09 4.02 -3.62
N GLU A 71 7.38 4.62 -4.77
CA GLU A 71 8.58 5.41 -4.89
C GLU A 71 8.32 6.88 -4.58
N THR A 72 9.27 7.50 -3.90
CA THR A 72 9.21 8.91 -3.56
C THR A 72 10.63 9.42 -3.31
N PRO A 73 10.96 10.64 -3.76
CA PRO A 73 12.24 11.23 -3.39
C PRO A 73 12.31 11.67 -1.92
N GLN A 74 11.18 11.60 -1.20
CA GLN A 74 11.05 12.08 0.17
C GLN A 74 10.70 10.95 1.12
N VAL A 75 11.50 9.88 1.12
CA VAL A 75 11.22 8.68 1.92
C VAL A 75 11.03 8.98 3.40
N LYS A 76 11.93 9.77 3.99
CA LYS A 76 11.87 10.06 5.43
C LYS A 76 10.64 10.85 5.81
N GLU A 77 10.30 11.87 5.03
CA GLU A 77 9.14 12.73 5.28
C GLU A 77 7.84 11.95 5.11
N GLU A 78 7.74 11.15 4.05
CA GLU A 78 6.55 10.33 3.80
C GLU A 78 6.43 9.22 4.86
N PHE A 79 7.54 8.66 5.30
CA PHE A 79 7.54 7.66 6.37
C PHE A 79 6.93 8.25 7.65
N GLU A 80 7.37 9.44 8.05
CA GLU A 80 6.86 10.08 9.26
C GLU A 80 5.37 10.41 9.12
N ARG A 81 4.96 10.89 7.96
CA ARG A 81 3.55 11.20 7.68
C ARG A 81 2.67 9.95 7.82
N ILE A 82 3.09 8.85 7.19
CA ILE A 82 2.32 7.61 7.17
C ILE A 82 2.33 6.93 8.53
N LYS A 83 3.46 6.99 9.23
CA LYS A 83 3.56 6.50 10.60
C LYS A 83 2.55 7.22 11.50
N ALA A 84 2.40 8.53 11.32
CA ALA A 84 1.45 9.34 12.10
C ALA A 84 -0.01 8.98 11.80
N LEU A 85 -0.29 8.34 10.67
CA LEU A 85 -1.64 7.84 10.35
C LEU A 85 -1.98 6.56 11.12
N GLY A 86 -1.02 5.99 11.84
CA GLY A 86 -1.23 4.77 12.60
C GLY A 86 -0.70 3.51 11.93
N ALA A 87 0.03 3.63 10.83
CA ALA A 87 0.64 2.46 10.18
C ALA A 87 1.67 1.82 11.12
N THR A 88 1.74 0.49 11.11
CA THR A 88 2.73 -0.23 11.89
C THR A 88 4.10 -0.12 11.24
N VAL A 89 5.10 0.26 12.00
CA VAL A 89 6.48 0.36 11.49
C VAL A 89 7.13 -1.02 11.54
N ILE A 90 7.61 -1.47 10.39
CA ILE A 90 8.35 -2.73 10.28
C ILE A 90 9.85 -2.45 10.22
N LYS A 91 10.24 -1.48 9.41
CA LYS A 91 11.64 -1.09 9.28
C LYS A 91 11.72 0.40 9.02
N GLU A 92 12.43 1.12 9.88
CA GLU A 92 12.61 2.56 9.70
C GLU A 92 13.50 2.85 8.48
N PRO A 93 13.45 4.08 7.95
CA PRO A 93 14.25 4.41 6.78
C PRO A 93 15.75 4.14 7.01
N TYR A 94 16.36 3.49 6.04
CA TYR A 94 17.80 3.26 6.06
C TYR A 94 18.38 3.43 4.67
N ASP A 95 19.66 3.71 4.62
CA ASP A 95 20.40 3.91 3.36
C ASP A 95 20.69 2.54 2.75
N MET A 96 20.20 2.32 1.53
CA MET A 96 20.42 1.05 0.82
C MET A 96 21.50 1.17 -0.25
N GLY A 97 22.32 2.23 -0.20
CA GLY A 97 23.43 2.39 -1.13
C GLY A 97 23.07 3.17 -2.39
N GLY A 98 22.37 4.28 -2.26
CA GLY A 98 21.98 5.13 -3.38
C GLY A 98 20.60 5.69 -3.21
N GLY A 99 20.03 5.51 -2.05
CA GLY A 99 18.72 6.00 -1.69
C GLY A 99 18.27 5.39 -0.40
N PHE A 100 17.04 5.67 -0.02
CA PHE A 100 16.47 5.16 1.24
C PHE A 100 15.31 4.23 0.96
N ILE A 101 15.07 3.33 1.91
CA ILE A 101 13.92 2.43 1.89
C ILE A 101 13.39 2.30 3.31
N ALA A 102 12.06 2.20 3.44
CA ALA A 102 11.40 1.96 4.71
C ALA A 102 10.25 0.99 4.50
N THR A 103 9.87 0.25 5.54
CA THR A 103 8.78 -0.73 5.45
C THR A 103 7.76 -0.47 6.54
N LEU A 104 6.49 -0.44 6.17
CA LEU A 104 5.37 -0.28 7.07
C LEU A 104 4.34 -1.36 6.75
N ALA A 105 3.35 -1.52 7.63
CA ALA A 105 2.27 -2.46 7.41
C ALA A 105 0.93 -1.74 7.43
N ASP A 106 0.02 -2.19 6.58
CA ASP A 106 -1.35 -1.68 6.55
C ASP A 106 -2.22 -2.36 7.62
N PRO A 107 -3.51 -1.97 7.78
CA PRO A 107 -4.38 -2.58 8.80
C PRO A 107 -4.52 -4.09 8.73
N ASP A 108 -4.37 -4.68 7.56
CA ASP A 108 -4.42 -6.14 7.40
C ASP A 108 -3.06 -6.80 7.63
N GLY A 109 -2.04 -6.00 7.91
CA GLY A 109 -0.70 -6.52 8.14
C GLY A 109 0.12 -6.73 6.87
N ASN A 110 -0.39 -6.30 5.71
CA ASN A 110 0.38 -6.38 4.47
C ASN A 110 1.53 -5.38 4.52
N TYR A 111 2.72 -5.81 4.16
CA TYR A 111 3.87 -4.90 4.10
C TYR A 111 3.82 -4.08 2.83
N PHE A 112 4.17 -2.81 2.96
CA PHE A 112 4.46 -1.96 1.82
C PHE A 112 5.69 -1.13 2.15
N GLN A 113 6.37 -0.67 1.12
CA GLN A 113 7.62 0.04 1.29
C GLN A 113 7.58 1.40 0.60
N LEU A 114 8.37 2.31 1.14
CA LEU A 114 8.65 3.59 0.51
C LEU A 114 10.10 3.53 0.08
N MET A 115 10.39 3.93 -1.15
CA MET A 115 11.74 3.85 -1.66
C MET A 115 12.06 4.99 -2.59
N THR A 116 13.31 5.40 -2.58
CA THR A 116 13.82 6.38 -3.54
C THR A 116 13.66 5.82 -4.95
N PRO A 117 13.23 6.64 -5.93
CA PRO A 117 13.12 6.17 -7.30
C PRO A 117 14.43 5.58 -7.81
N LEU A 118 14.34 4.46 -8.54
CA LEU A 118 15.49 3.81 -9.14
C LEU A 118 15.86 4.53 -10.45
N GLY A 119 17.10 4.93 -10.53
CA GLY A 119 17.64 5.59 -11.70
C GLY A 119 17.29 7.04 -11.78
#